data_a47182b237ee9224a4f9547b3d9ac75e
#
_entry.id   a47182b237ee9224a4f9547b3d9ac75e
#
_cell.length_a   1.000
_cell.length_b   1.000
_cell.length_c   1.000
_cell.angle_alpha   90.00
_cell.angle_beta   90.00
_cell.angle_gamma   90.00
#
_symmetry.space_group_name_H-M   'P 1'
#
loop_
_entity.id
_entity.type
_entity.pdbx_description
1 polymer ?
#
loop_
_entity_poly.entity_id
_entity_poly.type
_entity_poly.pdbx_seq_one_letter_code
_entity_poly.pdbx_strand_id
1 'polypeptide(L)'
;GYHSNDELRSELQWMQALSEAGIRVPTIITTRSGQPFVLQGGAGLPGDIQIDLFEWVEGEQLGSVEEGVSDVSTVASSYRTMGELAARVHNQASTWQLPEGFVRHAWDAEGLTGEQPFWGRFWELEAASREHRELLIAGRERVFAALSSLDQSPDVYSMIHADFAPENLMIDSHGVRLIDFDDAGFGWHLFELATSLYFILDEPYVDTARQALIEGYRAHRSLSDEQLEQLPLFLTARG
;
A
#
# COMPACT_ATOMS: atom_id res chain seq x y z
N GLY A 1 -4.51 12.18 -12.55
CA GLY A 1 -3.95 10.94 -12.05
C GLY A 1 -2.96 10.35 -13.04
N TYR A 2 -2.08 9.52 -12.60
CA TYR A 2 -1.11 8.78 -13.45
C TYR A 2 -1.65 7.41 -13.89
N HIS A 3 -2.86 7.07 -13.45
CA HIS A 3 -3.54 5.82 -13.80
C HIS A 3 -4.36 5.92 -15.09
N SER A 4 -4.44 4.82 -15.82
CA SER A 4 -5.38 4.65 -16.93
C SER A 4 -6.82 4.54 -16.41
N ASN A 5 -7.80 4.68 -17.32
CA ASN A 5 -9.22 4.52 -16.97
C ASN A 5 -9.54 3.10 -16.46
N ASP A 6 -8.82 2.10 -16.96
CA ASP A 6 -9.03 0.71 -16.57
C ASP A 6 -8.41 0.44 -15.20
N GLU A 7 -7.27 1.07 -14.88
CA GLU A 7 -6.67 1.01 -13.54
C GLU A 7 -7.54 1.70 -12.49
N LEU A 8 -8.07 2.91 -12.77
CA LEU A 8 -9.00 3.57 -11.85
C LEU A 8 -10.27 2.73 -11.64
N ARG A 9 -10.83 2.14 -12.72
CA ARG A 9 -11.98 1.25 -12.58
C ARG A 9 -11.67 0.07 -11.67
N SER A 10 -10.51 -0.53 -11.84
CA SER A 10 -10.06 -1.68 -11.05
C SER A 10 -9.84 -1.34 -9.57
N GLU A 11 -9.28 -0.16 -9.27
CA GLU A 11 -9.17 0.37 -7.92
C GLU A 11 -10.54 0.47 -7.24
N LEU A 12 -11.49 1.14 -7.89
CA LEU A 12 -12.86 1.32 -7.37
C LEU A 12 -13.60 -0.03 -7.21
N GLN A 13 -13.35 -1.00 -8.10
CA GLN A 13 -13.87 -2.37 -7.96
C GLN A 13 -13.30 -3.07 -6.73
N TRP A 14 -12.00 -2.92 -6.46
CA TRP A 14 -11.41 -3.53 -5.27
C TRP A 14 -11.88 -2.86 -3.98
N MET A 15 -11.97 -1.53 -3.94
CA MET A 15 -12.57 -0.81 -2.81
C MET A 15 -13.98 -1.29 -2.51
N GLN A 16 -14.80 -1.49 -3.54
CA GLN A 16 -16.16 -2.05 -3.36
C GLN A 16 -16.10 -3.47 -2.78
N ALA A 17 -15.22 -4.33 -3.29
CA ALA A 17 -15.06 -5.70 -2.80
C ALA A 17 -14.58 -5.75 -1.33
N LEU A 18 -13.70 -4.84 -0.94
CA LEU A 18 -13.27 -4.67 0.46
C LEU A 18 -14.45 -4.26 1.35
N SER A 19 -15.25 -3.30 0.89
CA SER A 19 -16.46 -2.85 1.61
C SER A 19 -17.47 -3.99 1.79
N GLU A 20 -17.71 -4.78 0.76
CA GLU A 20 -18.60 -5.96 0.79
C GLU A 20 -18.08 -7.05 1.76
N ALA A 21 -16.76 -7.14 1.93
CA ALA A 21 -16.12 -8.02 2.91
C ALA A 21 -16.09 -7.44 4.35
N GLY A 22 -16.72 -6.27 4.56
CA GLY A 22 -16.79 -5.62 5.87
C GLY A 22 -15.51 -4.89 6.29
N ILE A 23 -14.64 -4.57 5.33
CA ILE A 23 -13.49 -3.67 5.54
C ILE A 23 -13.95 -2.26 5.21
N ARG A 24 -13.81 -1.34 6.15
CA ARG A 24 -14.27 0.03 5.98
C ARG A 24 -13.31 0.80 5.07
N VAL A 25 -13.86 1.29 3.96
CA VAL A 25 -13.19 2.13 2.96
C VAL A 25 -14.11 3.31 2.62
N PRO A 26 -13.66 4.37 1.91
CA PRO A 26 -14.53 5.44 1.45
C PRO A 26 -15.67 4.90 0.58
N THR A 27 -16.88 5.39 0.79
CA THR A 27 -18.04 5.02 -0.02
C THR A 27 -17.97 5.73 -1.37
N ILE A 28 -17.98 4.95 -2.45
CA ILE A 28 -17.99 5.49 -3.81
C ILE A 28 -19.38 6.04 -4.13
N ILE A 29 -19.46 7.30 -4.54
CA ILE A 29 -20.70 7.94 -5.01
C ILE A 29 -20.78 7.77 -6.52
N THR A 30 -21.65 6.88 -6.96
CA THR A 30 -21.83 6.62 -8.38
C THR A 30 -22.60 7.74 -9.07
N THR A 31 -22.39 7.89 -10.37
CA THR A 31 -23.16 8.80 -11.22
C THR A 31 -24.64 8.37 -11.28
N ARG A 32 -25.50 9.22 -11.83
CA ARG A 32 -26.93 8.87 -12.07
C ARG A 32 -27.12 7.67 -13.00
N SER A 33 -26.12 7.35 -13.82
CA SER A 33 -26.09 6.17 -14.70
C SER A 33 -25.42 4.95 -14.07
N GLY A 34 -25.04 5.03 -12.78
CA GLY A 34 -24.39 3.94 -12.05
C GLY A 34 -22.90 3.76 -12.34
N GLN A 35 -22.24 4.73 -13.01
CA GLN A 35 -20.81 4.65 -13.26
C GLN A 35 -20.02 5.13 -12.03
N PRO A 36 -18.88 4.49 -11.67
CA PRO A 36 -18.10 4.85 -10.50
C PRO A 36 -17.28 6.14 -10.69
N PHE A 37 -17.04 6.57 -11.92
CA PHE A 37 -16.35 7.83 -12.26
C PHE A 37 -16.84 8.36 -13.61
N VAL A 38 -16.47 9.59 -13.96
CA VAL A 38 -16.71 10.21 -15.25
C VAL A 38 -15.39 10.68 -15.87
N LEU A 39 -15.40 10.80 -17.20
CA LEU A 39 -14.35 11.46 -17.96
C LEU A 39 -14.86 12.82 -18.40
N GLN A 40 -14.12 13.87 -18.08
CA GLN A 40 -14.44 15.23 -18.47
C GLN A 40 -13.35 15.79 -19.36
N GLY A 41 -13.65 15.95 -20.65
CA GLY A 41 -12.85 16.68 -21.63
C GLY A 41 -13.39 18.10 -21.83
N GLY A 42 -12.56 18.97 -22.37
CA GLY A 42 -12.98 20.34 -22.74
C GLY A 42 -11.86 21.25 -23.19
N ALA A 43 -12.24 22.41 -23.74
CA ALA A 43 -11.28 23.41 -24.19
C ALA A 43 -10.42 23.90 -22.99
N GLY A 44 -9.09 23.75 -23.12
CA GLY A 44 -8.12 24.15 -22.09
C GLY A 44 -7.69 23.04 -21.15
N LEU A 45 -8.23 21.81 -21.27
CA LEU A 45 -7.76 20.65 -20.56
C LEU A 45 -6.72 19.87 -21.40
N PRO A 46 -5.69 19.28 -20.79
CA PRO A 46 -4.65 18.52 -21.50
C PRO A 46 -5.15 17.17 -22.05
N GLY A 47 -6.42 16.81 -21.86
CA GLY A 47 -7.08 15.57 -22.23
C GLY A 47 -8.32 15.36 -21.40
N ASP A 48 -8.86 14.15 -21.42
CA ASP A 48 -9.93 13.77 -20.53
C ASP A 48 -9.41 13.63 -19.10
N ILE A 49 -10.07 14.30 -18.16
CA ILE A 49 -9.80 14.21 -16.73
C ILE A 49 -10.75 13.19 -16.11
N GLN A 50 -10.20 12.28 -15.33
CA GLN A 50 -10.95 11.34 -14.50
C GLN A 50 -11.49 12.06 -13.27
N ILE A 51 -12.77 11.89 -12.97
CA ILE A 51 -13.43 12.47 -11.79
C ILE A 51 -14.24 11.37 -11.13
N ASP A 52 -13.85 10.97 -9.96
CA ASP A 52 -14.57 10.12 -9.02
C ASP A 52 -14.99 10.92 -7.79
N LEU A 53 -15.92 10.41 -7.04
CA LEU A 53 -16.49 11.07 -5.87
C LEU A 53 -16.70 10.08 -4.75
N PHE A 54 -16.26 10.44 -3.56
CA PHE A 54 -16.43 9.67 -2.34
C PHE A 54 -17.26 10.44 -1.30
N GLU A 55 -17.95 9.70 -0.44
CA GLU A 55 -18.46 10.30 0.80
C GLU A 55 -17.28 10.77 1.64
N TRP A 56 -17.44 11.96 2.25
CA TRP A 56 -16.43 12.49 3.16
C TRP A 56 -16.23 11.55 4.35
N VAL A 57 -14.98 11.24 4.64
CA VAL A 57 -14.60 10.39 5.76
C VAL A 57 -14.35 11.26 6.99
N GLU A 58 -15.20 11.11 8.00
CA GLU A 58 -15.01 11.71 9.31
C GLU A 58 -14.07 10.85 10.15
N GLY A 59 -13.30 11.48 11.05
CA GLY A 59 -12.40 10.80 11.98
C GLY A 59 -11.06 11.51 12.12
N GLU A 60 -10.19 10.92 12.91
CA GLU A 60 -8.81 11.36 13.11
C GLU A 60 -7.86 10.33 12.47
N GLN A 61 -6.75 10.81 11.90
CA GLN A 61 -5.70 9.93 11.42
C GLN A 61 -5.04 9.19 12.59
N LEU A 62 -4.68 7.93 12.37
CA LEU A 62 -3.98 7.12 13.38
C LEU A 62 -2.61 7.71 13.76
N GLY A 63 -2.01 8.44 12.84
CA GLY A 63 -0.74 9.14 12.98
C GLY A 63 -0.40 9.87 11.69
N SER A 64 0.81 10.40 11.58
CA SER A 64 1.34 10.98 10.35
C SER A 64 2.72 10.44 10.03
N VAL A 65 3.11 10.53 8.75
CA VAL A 65 4.45 10.15 8.29
C VAL A 65 5.52 11.10 8.89
N GLU A 66 5.19 12.38 9.07
CA GLU A 66 6.13 13.39 9.58
C GLU A 66 6.29 13.35 11.10
N GLU A 67 5.19 13.12 11.83
CA GLU A 67 5.16 13.21 13.30
C GLU A 67 5.06 11.83 13.97
N GLY A 68 4.89 10.76 13.17
CA GLY A 68 4.64 9.41 13.68
C GLY A 68 3.27 9.30 14.35
N VAL A 69 3.20 8.49 15.42
CA VAL A 69 2.01 8.39 16.27
C VAL A 69 2.08 9.49 17.32
N SER A 70 1.07 10.35 17.36
CA SER A 70 1.03 11.56 18.21
C SER A 70 1.11 11.27 19.72
N ASP A 71 0.71 10.09 20.17
CA ASP A 71 0.83 9.62 21.55
C ASP A 71 1.59 8.28 21.61
N VAL A 72 2.82 8.31 22.08
CA VAL A 72 3.69 7.12 22.22
C VAL A 72 3.02 6.03 23.07
N SER A 73 2.13 6.39 24.00
CA SER A 73 1.39 5.39 24.81
C SER A 73 0.40 4.56 23.97
N THR A 74 0.00 5.02 22.80
CA THR A 74 -0.93 4.32 21.88
C THR A 74 -0.22 3.52 20.79
N VAL A 75 1.10 3.62 20.64
CA VAL A 75 1.88 2.96 19.58
C VAL A 75 1.53 1.47 19.46
N ALA A 76 1.59 0.73 20.56
CA ALA A 76 1.32 -0.70 20.53
C ALA A 76 -0.12 -1.02 20.09
N SER A 77 -1.12 -0.25 20.54
CA SER A 77 -2.52 -0.45 20.14
C SER A 77 -2.74 -0.06 18.68
N SER A 78 -2.15 1.04 18.23
CA SER A 78 -2.26 1.53 16.87
C SER A 78 -1.66 0.55 15.87
N TYR A 79 -0.42 0.11 16.09
CA TYR A 79 0.24 -0.83 15.18
C TYR A 79 -0.36 -2.24 15.23
N ARG A 80 -0.90 -2.66 16.37
CA ARG A 80 -1.71 -3.89 16.44
C ARG A 80 -2.94 -3.79 15.54
N THR A 81 -3.68 -2.69 15.63
CA THR A 81 -4.85 -2.44 14.79
C THR A 81 -4.50 -2.38 13.30
N MET A 82 -3.36 -1.76 12.95
CA MET A 82 -2.83 -1.78 11.57
C MET A 82 -2.56 -3.21 11.11
N GLY A 83 -1.90 -4.02 11.92
CA GLY A 83 -1.61 -5.43 11.60
C GLY A 83 -2.88 -6.26 11.38
N GLU A 84 -3.88 -6.11 12.26
CA GLU A 84 -5.17 -6.77 12.13
C GLU A 84 -5.89 -6.37 10.83
N LEU A 85 -5.88 -5.08 10.49
CA LEU A 85 -6.49 -4.58 9.26
C LEU A 85 -5.75 -5.08 8.02
N ALA A 86 -4.42 -5.00 7.98
CA ALA A 86 -3.60 -5.52 6.88
C ALA A 86 -3.88 -7.01 6.63
N ALA A 87 -3.94 -7.83 7.69
CA ALA A 87 -4.25 -9.25 7.58
C ALA A 87 -5.65 -9.50 7.00
N ARG A 88 -6.65 -8.69 7.37
CA ARG A 88 -8.01 -8.77 6.83
C ARG A 88 -8.07 -8.39 5.35
N VAL A 89 -7.35 -7.32 4.96
CA VAL A 89 -7.20 -6.90 3.56
C VAL A 89 -6.57 -8.02 2.73
N HIS A 90 -5.46 -8.60 3.19
CA HIS A 90 -4.78 -9.69 2.49
C HIS A 90 -5.61 -10.98 2.44
N ASN A 91 -6.39 -11.29 3.47
CA ASN A 91 -7.29 -12.43 3.44
C ASN A 91 -8.40 -12.26 2.38
N GLN A 92 -8.96 -11.06 2.27
CA GLN A 92 -9.93 -10.74 1.23
C GLN A 92 -9.27 -10.84 -0.16
N ALA A 93 -8.15 -10.16 -0.37
CA ALA A 93 -7.47 -10.08 -1.65
C ALA A 93 -6.99 -11.44 -2.18
N SER A 94 -6.45 -12.30 -1.28
CA SER A 94 -5.96 -13.65 -1.64
C SER A 94 -7.05 -14.60 -2.15
N THR A 95 -8.30 -14.34 -1.83
CA THR A 95 -9.45 -15.19 -2.19
C THR A 95 -10.42 -14.52 -3.16
N TRP A 96 -10.20 -13.23 -3.42
CA TRP A 96 -11.07 -12.46 -4.30
C TRP A 96 -10.94 -12.90 -5.76
N GLN A 97 -12.08 -13.12 -6.39
CA GLN A 97 -12.12 -13.41 -7.81
C GLN A 97 -12.04 -12.11 -8.59
N LEU A 98 -10.92 -11.92 -9.27
CA LEU A 98 -10.69 -10.71 -10.07
C LEU A 98 -11.78 -10.57 -11.16
N PRO A 99 -12.43 -9.40 -11.29
CA PRO A 99 -13.35 -9.14 -12.38
C PRO A 99 -12.67 -9.24 -13.75
N GLU A 100 -13.45 -9.55 -14.79
CA GLU A 100 -12.95 -9.52 -16.17
C GLU A 100 -12.42 -8.11 -16.50
N GLY A 101 -11.22 -8.03 -17.06
CA GLY A 101 -10.57 -6.78 -17.43
C GLY A 101 -9.97 -6.01 -16.23
N PHE A 102 -9.86 -6.63 -15.06
CA PHE A 102 -9.16 -6.03 -13.92
C PHE A 102 -7.67 -5.82 -14.22
N VAL A 103 -7.21 -4.58 -14.08
CA VAL A 103 -5.83 -4.17 -14.37
C VAL A 103 -5.31 -3.27 -13.25
N ARG A 104 -4.24 -3.67 -12.61
CA ARG A 104 -3.44 -2.83 -11.70
C ARG A 104 -1.97 -3.15 -11.91
N HIS A 105 -1.13 -2.17 -11.60
CA HIS A 105 0.32 -2.36 -11.58
C HIS A 105 0.76 -3.36 -10.49
N ALA A 106 2.02 -3.74 -10.53
CA ALA A 106 2.58 -4.67 -9.56
C ALA A 106 3.81 -4.07 -8.86
N TRP A 107 3.80 -4.09 -7.55
CA TRP A 107 4.92 -3.81 -6.67
C TRP A 107 5.77 -5.08 -6.52
N ASP A 108 6.18 -5.62 -7.65
CA ASP A 108 7.08 -6.77 -7.78
C ASP A 108 8.52 -6.33 -8.04
N ALA A 109 9.39 -7.25 -8.39
CA ALA A 109 10.78 -6.93 -8.67
C ALA A 109 10.93 -5.88 -9.78
N GLU A 110 10.13 -5.96 -10.85
CA GLU A 110 10.16 -5.00 -11.96
C GLU A 110 9.57 -3.65 -11.54
N GLY A 111 8.43 -3.64 -10.85
CA GLY A 111 7.76 -2.42 -10.41
C GLY A 111 8.55 -1.63 -9.37
N LEU A 112 9.27 -2.33 -8.47
CA LEU A 112 10.07 -1.68 -7.41
C LEU A 112 11.48 -1.32 -7.87
N THR A 113 12.16 -2.21 -8.57
CA THR A 113 13.60 -2.09 -8.86
C THR A 113 14.01 -2.49 -10.28
N GLY A 114 13.05 -2.66 -11.20
CA GLY A 114 13.29 -2.95 -12.61
C GLY A 114 13.93 -1.79 -13.38
N GLU A 115 13.96 -1.88 -14.70
CA GLU A 115 14.53 -0.81 -15.53
C GLU A 115 13.64 0.45 -15.60
N GLN A 116 12.33 0.31 -15.31
CA GLN A 116 11.34 1.38 -15.30
C GLN A 116 10.47 1.25 -14.04
N PRO A 117 11.05 1.43 -12.83
CA PRO A 117 10.30 1.30 -11.59
C PRO A 117 9.27 2.43 -11.45
N PHE A 118 8.17 2.17 -10.73
CA PHE A 118 7.06 3.13 -10.62
C PHE A 118 7.48 4.47 -10.03
N TRP A 119 8.34 4.48 -9.03
CA TRP A 119 8.83 5.72 -8.40
C TRP A 119 10.01 6.34 -9.15
N GLY A 120 10.31 5.86 -10.36
CA GLY A 120 11.35 6.40 -11.20
C GLY A 120 12.74 5.78 -10.91
N ARG A 121 13.68 6.16 -11.76
CA ARG A 121 15.06 5.63 -11.75
C ARG A 121 15.88 6.36 -10.69
N PHE A 122 15.72 5.98 -9.43
CA PHE A 122 16.37 6.61 -8.27
C PHE A 122 17.91 6.66 -8.38
N TRP A 123 18.53 5.76 -9.12
CA TRP A 123 19.98 5.78 -9.40
C TRP A 123 20.40 6.85 -10.41
N GLU A 124 19.46 7.52 -11.06
CA GLU A 124 19.71 8.68 -11.97
C GLU A 124 19.50 10.03 -11.28
N LEU A 125 19.32 10.06 -9.97
CA LEU A 125 19.12 11.27 -9.21
C LEU A 125 20.27 12.27 -9.47
N GLU A 126 19.96 13.49 -9.92
CA GLU A 126 20.97 14.51 -10.28
C GLU A 126 21.89 14.89 -9.13
N ALA A 127 21.33 14.93 -7.89
CA ALA A 127 22.07 15.23 -6.66
C ALA A 127 23.04 14.13 -6.23
N ALA A 128 22.92 12.91 -6.77
CA ALA A 128 23.78 11.79 -6.37
C ALA A 128 25.18 11.94 -6.97
N SER A 129 26.22 11.83 -6.13
CA SER A 129 27.60 11.72 -6.58
C SER A 129 27.79 10.45 -7.41
N ARG A 130 28.90 10.35 -8.15
CA ARG A 130 29.23 9.13 -8.89
C ARG A 130 29.28 7.90 -7.98
N GLU A 131 29.92 8.02 -6.83
CA GLU A 131 30.06 6.96 -5.84
C GLU A 131 28.69 6.52 -5.29
N HIS A 132 27.83 7.48 -4.93
CA HIS A 132 26.46 7.18 -4.49
C HIS A 132 25.65 6.47 -5.59
N ARG A 133 25.80 6.90 -6.84
CA ARG A 133 25.11 6.26 -7.97
C ARG A 133 25.55 4.82 -8.20
N GLU A 134 26.86 4.54 -8.14
CA GLU A 134 27.40 3.20 -8.24
C GLU A 134 26.87 2.30 -7.09
N LEU A 135 26.75 2.83 -5.87
CA LEU A 135 26.16 2.13 -4.72
C LEU A 135 24.66 1.85 -4.93
N LEU A 136 23.89 2.84 -5.41
CA LEU A 136 22.46 2.68 -5.69
C LEU A 136 22.22 1.63 -6.78
N ILE A 137 23.00 1.61 -7.85
CA ILE A 137 22.92 0.58 -8.91
C ILE A 137 23.22 -0.81 -8.34
N ALA A 138 24.29 -0.96 -7.57
CA ALA A 138 24.65 -2.25 -6.97
C ALA A 138 23.58 -2.71 -5.95
N GLY A 139 23.01 -1.80 -5.18
CA GLY A 139 21.89 -2.06 -4.25
C GLY A 139 20.64 -2.53 -5.01
N ARG A 140 20.25 -1.79 -6.05
CA ARG A 140 19.13 -2.13 -6.94
C ARG A 140 19.26 -3.55 -7.50
N GLU A 141 20.43 -3.89 -8.08
CA GLU A 141 20.67 -5.21 -8.67
C GLU A 141 20.50 -6.34 -7.65
N ARG A 142 20.98 -6.13 -6.42
CA ARG A 142 20.84 -7.11 -5.33
C ARG A 142 19.41 -7.26 -4.87
N VAL A 143 18.68 -6.16 -4.70
CA VAL A 143 17.27 -6.17 -4.32
C VAL A 143 16.43 -6.82 -5.41
N PHE A 144 16.65 -6.44 -6.67
CA PHE A 144 15.97 -7.04 -7.83
C PHE A 144 16.14 -8.56 -7.87
N ALA A 145 17.38 -9.04 -7.75
CA ALA A 145 17.67 -10.48 -7.77
C ALA A 145 17.00 -11.21 -6.59
N ALA A 146 16.99 -10.60 -5.40
CA ALA A 146 16.36 -11.17 -4.23
C ALA A 146 14.84 -11.24 -4.39
N LEU A 147 14.19 -10.13 -4.78
CA LEU A 147 12.74 -10.06 -5.02
C LEU A 147 12.30 -11.03 -6.12
N SER A 148 13.08 -11.14 -7.23
CA SER A 148 12.77 -12.06 -8.33
C SER A 148 12.80 -13.54 -7.94
N SER A 149 13.42 -13.88 -6.81
CA SER A 149 13.46 -15.26 -6.29
C SER A 149 12.32 -15.61 -5.33
N LEU A 150 11.51 -14.62 -4.93
CA LEU A 150 10.45 -14.83 -3.96
C LEU A 150 9.22 -15.49 -4.58
N ASP A 151 8.51 -16.26 -3.77
CA ASP A 151 7.20 -16.82 -4.09
C ASP A 151 6.17 -15.70 -4.32
N GLN A 152 5.28 -15.91 -5.30
CA GLN A 152 4.13 -15.05 -5.60
C GLN A 152 2.81 -15.82 -5.53
N SER A 153 2.75 -16.88 -4.73
CA SER A 153 1.50 -17.58 -4.45
C SER A 153 0.53 -16.68 -3.67
N PRO A 154 -0.79 -16.94 -3.74
CA PRO A 154 -1.79 -16.16 -3.02
C PRO A 154 -1.59 -16.13 -1.50
N ASP A 155 -0.76 -17.01 -0.96
CA ASP A 155 -0.43 -17.02 0.47
C ASP A 155 0.46 -15.85 0.88
N VAL A 156 1.23 -15.30 -0.05
CA VAL A 156 2.23 -14.24 0.22
C VAL A 156 2.11 -13.03 -0.70
N TYR A 157 1.33 -13.14 -1.78
CA TYR A 157 1.24 -12.13 -2.84
C TYR A 157 -0.20 -12.01 -3.36
N SER A 158 -0.75 -10.81 -3.35
CA SER A 158 -2.08 -10.50 -3.88
C SER A 158 -2.22 -8.99 -4.11
N MET A 159 -3.43 -8.46 -4.26
CA MET A 159 -3.66 -7.02 -4.13
C MET A 159 -3.30 -6.56 -2.72
N ILE A 160 -2.57 -5.47 -2.64
CA ILE A 160 -2.18 -4.76 -1.43
C ILE A 160 -2.50 -3.27 -1.58
N HIS A 161 -2.55 -2.55 -0.49
CA HIS A 161 -2.74 -1.10 -0.51
C HIS A 161 -1.47 -0.35 -0.95
N ALA A 162 -0.32 -0.90 -0.63
CA ALA A 162 1.05 -0.43 -0.95
C ALA A 162 1.48 0.88 -0.29
N ASP A 163 0.54 1.68 0.23
CA ASP A 163 0.82 2.87 1.04
C ASP A 163 0.12 2.78 2.40
N PHE A 164 0.33 1.67 3.11
CA PHE A 164 -0.31 1.35 4.39
C PHE A 164 0.36 2.10 5.55
N ALA A 165 0.31 3.43 5.49
CA ALA A 165 0.87 4.35 6.47
C ALA A 165 -0.18 4.76 7.51
N PRO A 166 0.22 5.18 8.74
CA PRO A 166 -0.73 5.61 9.77
C PRO A 166 -1.67 6.74 9.34
N GLU A 167 -1.24 7.62 8.44
CA GLU A 167 -2.05 8.73 7.91
C GLU A 167 -3.18 8.26 6.99
N ASN A 168 -3.06 7.07 6.40
CA ASN A 168 -4.08 6.47 5.55
C ASN A 168 -5.09 5.61 6.34
N LEU A 169 -5.00 5.64 7.67
CA LEU A 169 -5.95 4.99 8.57
C LEU A 169 -6.71 6.04 9.39
N MET A 170 -7.99 6.18 9.08
CA MET A 170 -8.91 7.09 9.81
C MET A 170 -9.64 6.34 10.92
N ILE A 171 -9.65 6.90 12.13
CA ILE A 171 -10.34 6.34 13.30
C ILE A 171 -11.56 7.20 13.63
N ASP A 172 -12.68 6.54 13.77
CA ASP A 172 -13.92 7.14 14.30
C ASP A 172 -14.56 6.25 15.38
N SER A 173 -15.76 6.62 15.88
CA SER A 173 -16.49 5.85 16.88
C SER A 173 -16.90 4.43 16.41
N HIS A 174 -16.78 4.13 15.13
CA HIS A 174 -17.14 2.83 14.52
C HIS A 174 -15.91 1.97 14.18
N GLY A 175 -14.70 2.46 14.43
CA GLY A 175 -13.43 1.76 14.21
C GLY A 175 -12.58 2.38 13.10
N VAL A 176 -11.66 1.59 12.54
CA VAL A 176 -10.68 2.06 11.55
C VAL A 176 -11.25 1.95 10.13
N ARG A 177 -10.92 2.94 9.32
CA ARG A 177 -11.21 3.01 7.87
C ARG A 177 -9.90 3.23 7.12
N LEU A 178 -9.69 2.46 6.06
CA LEU A 178 -8.56 2.61 5.16
C LEU A 178 -8.94 3.57 4.04
N ILE A 179 -8.08 4.54 3.75
CA ILE A 179 -8.26 5.56 2.70
C ILE A 179 -7.05 5.58 1.78
N ASP A 180 -7.14 6.30 0.66
CA ASP A 180 -6.05 6.54 -0.30
C ASP A 180 -5.54 5.27 -0.99
N PHE A 181 -6.31 4.79 -1.98
CA PHE A 181 -6.03 3.56 -2.72
C PHE A 181 -5.23 3.80 -4.03
N ASP A 182 -4.68 5.00 -4.23
CA ASP A 182 -4.02 5.39 -5.47
C ASP A 182 -2.85 4.44 -5.81
N ASP A 183 -2.04 4.07 -4.80
CA ASP A 183 -0.92 3.15 -4.95
C ASP A 183 -1.32 1.65 -4.92
N ALA A 184 -2.61 1.34 -4.69
CA ALA A 184 -3.04 -0.05 -4.59
C ALA A 184 -2.71 -0.86 -5.84
N GLY A 185 -2.08 -2.01 -5.67
CA GLY A 185 -1.60 -2.86 -6.75
C GLY A 185 -1.29 -4.27 -6.28
N PHE A 186 -0.81 -5.12 -7.17
CA PHE A 186 -0.34 -6.45 -6.78
C PHE A 186 1.01 -6.34 -6.06
N GLY A 187 1.20 -7.08 -4.97
CA GLY A 187 2.47 -7.04 -4.23
C GLY A 187 2.55 -8.07 -3.13
N TRP A 188 3.73 -8.19 -2.53
CA TRP A 188 3.92 -9.07 -1.38
C TRP A 188 3.29 -8.49 -0.14
N HIS A 189 2.60 -9.31 0.63
CA HIS A 189 2.01 -8.93 1.91
C HIS A 189 3.05 -8.34 2.88
N LEU A 190 4.27 -8.82 2.80
CA LEU A 190 5.36 -8.33 3.65
C LEU A 190 5.85 -6.93 3.23
N PHE A 191 5.68 -6.54 1.96
CA PHE A 191 5.95 -5.17 1.49
C PHE A 191 4.97 -4.17 2.15
N GLU A 192 3.70 -4.53 2.29
CA GLU A 192 2.70 -3.75 3.02
C GLU A 192 3.10 -3.52 4.48
N LEU A 193 3.54 -4.61 5.17
CA LEU A 193 4.01 -4.48 6.56
C LEU A 193 5.30 -3.67 6.66
N ALA A 194 6.20 -3.77 5.68
CA ALA A 194 7.38 -2.94 5.61
C ALA A 194 7.03 -1.46 5.41
N THR A 195 6.07 -1.14 4.53
CA THR A 195 5.57 0.23 4.32
C THR A 195 5.05 0.84 5.63
N SER A 196 4.30 0.07 6.42
CA SER A 196 3.80 0.50 7.73
C SER A 196 4.89 0.89 8.74
N LEU A 197 6.09 0.36 8.59
CA LEU A 197 7.22 0.59 9.50
C LEU A 197 8.28 1.54 8.94
N TYR A 198 8.28 1.75 7.62
CA TYR A 198 9.39 2.44 6.96
C TYR A 198 9.64 3.84 7.51
N PHE A 199 8.60 4.63 7.68
CA PHE A 199 8.72 6.03 8.11
C PHE A 199 9.06 6.22 9.59
N ILE A 200 9.06 5.15 10.38
CA ILE A 200 9.38 5.17 11.81
C ILE A 200 10.67 4.43 12.15
N LEU A 201 11.50 4.09 11.17
CA LEU A 201 12.72 3.28 11.39
C LEU A 201 13.69 3.92 12.38
N ASP A 202 13.74 5.25 12.43
CA ASP A 202 14.62 6.01 13.34
C ASP A 202 13.94 6.37 14.67
N GLU A 203 12.66 5.97 14.86
CA GLU A 203 11.92 6.30 16.06
C GLU A 203 12.26 5.34 17.22
N PRO A 204 12.35 5.84 18.47
CA PRO A 204 12.73 5.01 19.63
C PRO A 204 11.69 3.91 19.95
N TYR A 205 10.49 3.98 19.39
CA TYR A 205 9.43 3.02 19.60
C TYR A 205 9.28 2.00 18.45
N VAL A 206 10.18 1.99 17.45
CA VAL A 206 10.07 1.12 16.26
C VAL A 206 9.94 -0.36 16.62
N ASP A 207 10.67 -0.85 17.61
CA ASP A 207 10.57 -2.24 18.03
C ASP A 207 9.20 -2.58 18.64
N THR A 208 8.61 -1.65 19.42
CA THR A 208 7.26 -1.79 19.97
C THR A 208 6.23 -1.81 18.86
N ALA A 209 6.34 -0.91 17.88
CA ALA A 209 5.46 -0.83 16.73
C ALA A 209 5.54 -2.11 15.88
N ARG A 210 6.76 -2.55 15.56
CA ARG A 210 7.00 -3.79 14.79
C ARG A 210 6.41 -5.02 15.47
N GLN A 211 6.66 -5.20 16.78
CA GLN A 211 6.10 -6.31 17.52
C GLN A 211 4.57 -6.30 17.50
N ALA A 212 3.96 -5.15 17.79
CA ALA A 212 2.51 -4.99 17.83
C ALA A 212 1.86 -5.23 16.44
N LEU A 213 2.46 -4.71 15.36
CA LEU A 213 2.02 -4.92 13.98
C LEU A 213 1.99 -6.41 13.64
N ILE A 214 3.09 -7.12 13.92
CA ILE A 214 3.22 -8.56 13.64
C ILE A 214 2.24 -9.37 14.48
N GLU A 215 2.07 -9.06 15.76
CA GLU A 215 1.10 -9.72 16.63
C GLU A 215 -0.33 -9.52 16.12
N GLY A 216 -0.70 -8.28 15.73
CA GLY A 216 -1.99 -7.99 15.15
C GLY A 216 -2.23 -8.74 13.85
N TYR A 217 -1.24 -8.76 12.96
CA TYR A 217 -1.31 -9.50 11.70
C TYR A 217 -1.50 -11.01 11.93
N ARG A 218 -0.70 -11.60 12.81
CA ARG A 218 -0.74 -13.03 13.16
C ARG A 218 -2.04 -13.46 13.84
N ALA A 219 -2.81 -12.53 14.40
CA ALA A 219 -4.12 -12.83 14.94
C ALA A 219 -5.16 -13.24 13.88
N HIS A 220 -4.95 -12.85 12.61
CA HIS A 220 -5.90 -13.07 11.53
C HIS A 220 -5.31 -13.80 10.30
N ARG A 221 -3.99 -13.79 10.12
CA ARG A 221 -3.29 -14.44 9.00
C ARG A 221 -1.95 -15.01 9.48
N SER A 222 -1.59 -16.19 8.99
CA SER A 222 -0.30 -16.78 9.28
C SER A 222 0.84 -15.96 8.68
N LEU A 223 1.90 -15.79 9.45
CA LEU A 223 3.17 -15.20 9.04
C LEU A 223 4.27 -15.93 9.79
N SER A 224 5.04 -16.78 9.10
CA SER A 224 6.11 -17.55 9.73
C SER A 224 7.30 -16.66 10.08
N ASP A 225 8.16 -17.16 10.99
CA ASP A 225 9.40 -16.43 11.32
C ASP A 225 10.36 -16.41 10.13
N GLU A 226 10.39 -17.46 9.31
CA GLU A 226 11.17 -17.51 8.06
C GLU A 226 10.71 -16.44 7.06
N GLN A 227 9.40 -16.22 6.91
CA GLN A 227 8.88 -15.12 6.09
C GLN A 227 9.30 -13.77 6.68
N LEU A 228 9.21 -13.62 8.00
CA LEU A 228 9.56 -12.38 8.69
C LEU A 228 11.06 -12.03 8.58
N GLU A 229 11.95 -13.01 8.40
CA GLU A 229 13.37 -12.77 8.12
C GLU A 229 13.60 -11.98 6.83
N GLN A 230 12.61 -11.92 5.91
CA GLN A 230 12.67 -11.15 4.67
C GLN A 230 12.25 -9.67 4.86
N LEU A 231 11.74 -9.28 6.02
CA LEU A 231 11.29 -7.90 6.28
C LEU A 231 12.36 -6.84 5.96
N PRO A 232 13.66 -7.02 6.27
CA PRO A 232 14.70 -6.05 5.90
C PRO A 232 14.86 -5.86 4.39
N LEU A 233 14.61 -6.89 3.57
CA LEU A 233 14.62 -6.77 2.11
C LEU A 233 13.50 -5.81 1.65
N PHE A 234 12.30 -5.97 2.18
CA PHE A 234 11.16 -5.14 1.82
C PHE A 234 11.28 -3.70 2.36
N LEU A 235 11.85 -3.51 3.55
CA LEU A 235 12.20 -2.17 4.05
C LEU A 235 13.21 -1.48 3.12
N THR A 236 14.20 -2.23 2.61
CA THR A 236 15.17 -1.69 1.64
C THR A 236 14.52 -1.39 0.29
N ALA A 237 13.56 -2.20 -0.14
CA ALA A 237 12.86 -2.01 -1.41
C ALA A 237 11.86 -0.84 -1.37
N ARG A 238 11.37 -0.47 -0.15
CA ARG A 238 10.48 0.67 0.06
C ARG A 238 11.24 2.01 0.05
N GLY A 239 12.50 2.04 0.50
CA GLY A 239 13.37 3.23 0.61
C GLY A 239 14.24 3.47 -0.58
#